data_3edf1c10713ce760e04e780f732f1958
#
_entry.id   3edf1c10713ce760e04e780f732f1958
#
_cell.length_a   1.000
_cell.length_b   1.000
_cell.length_c   1.000
_cell.angle_alpha   90.00
_cell.angle_beta   90.00
_cell.angle_gamma   90.00
#
_symmetry.space_group_name_H-M   'P 1'
#
loop_
_entity.id
_entity.type
_entity.pdbx_description
1 polymer ?
#
loop_
_entity_poly.entity_id
_entity_poly.type
_entity_poly.pdbx_seq_one_letter_code
_entity_poly.pdbx_strand_id
1 'polypeptide(L)'
;MTVLSWAERVLTRLRVDSLPSETPPSVPRVLVVSVLSIVTSLVADVGLVTWATSASPSTKNYSHFRFVDYGTLTIVGVAGACGAWFVVTRLTSSPRWLFLRLAVTVMLALWIPDLYLFAKGEPTSAVFFLMLMHLVIALVTYNALVRVAPVRDNGVTRESLMIASGDRRVISRRAWTTMMLLVGAEMLVGFAELLSVPFDRPNGWVISQGEAVTIVHGVLGGFLGFGALIIFALASREGRVERIAATVGLIGVGIGGIGGFFCYAHSLRLVGMVLMFLGAATAFFGYLMPTIDDAPDTSQFLPPSSPSTSP
;
A
#
# COMPACT_ATOMS: atom_id res chain seq x y z
N MET A 1 12.07 24.41 -9.22
CA MET A 1 11.27 23.81 -8.13
C MET A 1 11.76 22.40 -7.91
N THR A 2 12.36 22.08 -6.76
CA THR A 2 12.90 20.76 -6.52
C THR A 2 11.79 19.77 -6.15
N VAL A 3 11.93 18.49 -6.53
CA VAL A 3 11.01 17.39 -6.19
C VAL A 3 10.71 17.36 -4.67
N LEU A 4 11.71 17.71 -3.85
CA LEU A 4 11.62 17.82 -2.40
C LEU A 4 10.60 18.88 -1.94
N SER A 5 10.57 20.06 -2.57
CA SER A 5 9.61 21.11 -2.21
C SER A 5 8.16 20.74 -2.61
N TRP A 6 7.99 19.86 -3.59
CA TRP A 6 6.70 19.30 -3.94
C TRP A 6 6.25 18.26 -2.91
N ALA A 7 7.14 17.32 -2.51
CA ALA A 7 6.84 16.31 -1.51
C ALA A 7 6.46 16.93 -0.16
N GLU A 8 7.18 17.94 0.32
CA GLU A 8 6.82 18.66 1.55
C GLU A 8 5.44 19.32 1.48
N ARG A 9 5.10 19.94 0.36
CA ARG A 9 3.76 20.51 0.18
C ARG A 9 2.67 19.45 0.19
N VAL A 10 2.91 18.31 -0.45
CA VAL A 10 1.96 17.19 -0.42
C VAL A 10 1.78 16.68 1.00
N LEU A 11 2.86 16.45 1.75
CA LEU A 11 2.79 15.99 3.14
C LEU A 11 2.06 16.99 4.05
N THR A 12 2.34 18.28 3.88
CA THR A 12 1.65 19.33 4.64
C THR A 12 0.16 19.37 4.30
N ARG A 13 -0.20 19.23 3.02
CA ARG A 13 -1.60 19.14 2.58
C ARG A 13 -2.28 17.86 3.05
N LEU A 14 -1.55 16.76 3.12
CA LEU A 14 -2.04 15.48 3.62
C LEU A 14 -1.98 15.38 5.16
N ARG A 15 -1.52 16.43 5.85
CA ARG A 15 -1.36 16.45 7.31
C ARG A 15 -0.60 15.22 7.84
N VAL A 16 0.36 14.71 7.07
CA VAL A 16 1.25 13.64 7.53
C VAL A 16 2.34 14.28 8.35
N ASP A 17 2.21 14.20 9.67
CA ASP A 17 3.09 14.85 10.66
C ASP A 17 3.96 13.86 11.45
N SER A 18 3.86 12.55 11.08
CA SER A 18 4.59 11.44 11.74
C SER A 18 4.28 11.28 13.23
N LEU A 19 3.14 11.80 13.66
CA LEU A 19 2.66 11.63 15.02
C LEU A 19 1.56 10.59 15.05
N PRO A 20 1.62 9.66 16.01
CA PRO A 20 0.50 8.77 16.21
C PRO A 20 -0.72 9.55 16.70
N SER A 21 -1.91 9.11 16.36
CA SER A 21 -3.14 9.57 16.99
C SER A 21 -3.07 9.36 18.51
N GLU A 22 -3.79 10.17 19.28
CA GLU A 22 -3.77 10.12 20.75
C GLU A 22 -4.12 8.71 21.28
N THR A 23 -5.06 8.04 20.65
CA THR A 23 -5.48 6.69 21.01
C THR A 23 -5.57 5.80 19.76
N PRO A 24 -4.43 5.22 19.28
CA PRO A 24 -4.47 4.30 18.16
C PRO A 24 -5.27 3.04 18.54
N PRO A 25 -6.06 2.48 17.61
CA PRO A 25 -6.86 1.30 17.89
C PRO A 25 -5.97 0.10 18.18
N SER A 26 -6.40 -0.75 19.12
CA SER A 26 -5.72 -2.01 19.42
C SER A 26 -5.81 -3.00 18.25
N VAL A 27 -4.80 -3.85 18.11
CA VAL A 27 -4.76 -4.88 17.05
C VAL A 27 -6.02 -5.77 17.05
N PRO A 28 -6.48 -6.32 18.21
CA PRO A 28 -7.70 -7.13 18.22
C PRO A 28 -8.92 -6.37 17.71
N ARG A 29 -9.04 -5.08 18.03
CA ARG A 29 -10.16 -4.26 17.58
C ARG A 29 -10.13 -4.06 16.05
N VAL A 30 -8.95 -3.80 15.49
CA VAL A 30 -8.78 -3.70 14.03
C VAL A 30 -9.15 -5.02 13.36
N LEU A 31 -8.70 -6.16 13.89
CA LEU A 31 -9.03 -7.48 13.35
C LEU A 31 -10.55 -7.75 13.36
N VAL A 32 -11.23 -7.46 14.47
CA VAL A 32 -12.69 -7.63 14.54
C VAL A 32 -13.40 -6.77 13.52
N VAL A 33 -13.00 -5.48 13.40
CA VAL A 33 -13.60 -4.58 12.41
C VAL A 33 -13.28 -5.03 10.99
N SER A 34 -12.09 -5.58 10.73
CA SER A 34 -11.72 -6.14 9.42
C SER A 34 -12.65 -7.28 9.02
N VAL A 35 -12.87 -8.24 9.92
CA VAL A 35 -13.78 -9.35 9.66
C VAL A 35 -15.21 -8.86 9.43
N LEU A 36 -15.71 -7.95 10.26
CA LEU A 36 -17.05 -7.36 10.08
C LEU A 36 -17.17 -6.62 8.75
N SER A 37 -16.15 -5.85 8.37
CA SER A 37 -16.14 -5.12 7.10
C SER A 37 -16.13 -6.08 5.90
N ILE A 38 -15.32 -7.13 5.94
CA ILE A 38 -15.25 -8.14 4.89
C ILE A 38 -16.63 -8.81 4.74
N VAL A 39 -17.20 -9.32 5.82
CA VAL A 39 -18.50 -10.01 5.77
C VAL A 39 -19.60 -9.08 5.25
N THR A 40 -19.68 -7.85 5.77
CA THR A 40 -20.70 -6.88 5.33
C THR A 40 -20.54 -6.49 3.87
N SER A 41 -19.29 -6.29 3.40
CA SER A 41 -19.00 -5.97 2.00
C SER A 41 -19.38 -7.15 1.08
N LEU A 42 -19.02 -8.39 1.45
CA LEU A 42 -19.40 -9.57 0.66
C LEU A 42 -20.92 -9.75 0.57
N VAL A 43 -21.65 -9.53 1.67
CA VAL A 43 -23.12 -9.59 1.66
C VAL A 43 -23.71 -8.51 0.74
N ALA A 44 -23.15 -7.30 0.79
CA ALA A 44 -23.58 -6.21 -0.08
C ALA A 44 -23.28 -6.53 -1.55
N ASP A 45 -22.12 -7.08 -1.87
CA ASP A 45 -21.74 -7.48 -3.23
C ASP A 45 -22.68 -8.58 -3.78
N VAL A 46 -22.98 -9.61 -2.98
CA VAL A 46 -23.95 -10.64 -3.36
C VAL A 46 -25.33 -10.02 -3.63
N GLY A 47 -25.75 -9.08 -2.81
CA GLY A 47 -27.00 -8.34 -3.01
C GLY A 47 -27.00 -7.55 -4.32
N LEU A 48 -25.92 -6.83 -4.61
CA LEU A 48 -25.77 -6.04 -5.83
C LEU A 48 -25.73 -6.94 -7.10
N VAL A 49 -25.00 -8.05 -7.06
CA VAL A 49 -24.95 -9.00 -8.18
C VAL A 49 -26.32 -9.64 -8.39
N THR A 50 -27.03 -10.01 -7.33
CA THR A 50 -28.39 -10.55 -7.43
C THR A 50 -29.35 -9.53 -8.03
N TRP A 51 -29.24 -8.27 -7.62
CA TRP A 51 -30.03 -7.19 -8.20
C TRP A 51 -29.65 -6.95 -9.67
N ALA A 52 -28.38 -6.86 -10.02
CA ALA A 52 -27.91 -6.68 -11.39
C ALA A 52 -28.47 -7.76 -12.31
N THR A 53 -28.35 -9.02 -11.92
CA THR A 53 -28.79 -10.20 -12.73
C THR A 53 -30.30 -10.32 -12.84
N SER A 54 -31.06 -9.79 -11.88
CA SER A 54 -32.53 -9.73 -11.96
C SER A 54 -33.02 -8.55 -12.78
N ALA A 55 -32.36 -7.39 -12.69
CA ALA A 55 -32.78 -6.17 -13.35
C ALA A 55 -32.36 -6.08 -14.82
N SER A 56 -31.26 -6.73 -15.21
CA SER A 56 -30.73 -6.66 -16.58
C SER A 56 -30.35 -8.03 -17.14
N PRO A 57 -31.05 -8.53 -18.17
CA PRO A 57 -30.71 -9.81 -18.79
C PRO A 57 -29.27 -9.90 -19.33
N SER A 58 -28.68 -8.77 -19.74
CA SER A 58 -27.32 -8.68 -20.26
C SER A 58 -26.23 -8.97 -19.22
N THR A 59 -26.58 -8.93 -17.94
CA THR A 59 -25.66 -9.21 -16.84
C THR A 59 -25.68 -10.68 -16.41
N LYS A 60 -26.65 -11.46 -16.91
CA LYS A 60 -26.69 -12.91 -16.64
C LYS A 60 -25.46 -13.57 -17.25
N ASN A 61 -24.76 -14.35 -16.43
CA ASN A 61 -23.50 -15.03 -16.79
C ASN A 61 -22.32 -14.10 -17.11
N TYR A 62 -22.38 -12.84 -16.67
CA TYR A 62 -21.25 -11.94 -16.79
C TYR A 62 -20.06 -12.48 -15.97
N SER A 63 -18.90 -12.63 -16.62
CA SER A 63 -17.75 -13.34 -16.06
C SER A 63 -17.27 -12.73 -14.74
N HIS A 64 -17.27 -11.41 -14.62
CA HIS A 64 -16.82 -10.70 -13.39
C HIS A 64 -17.85 -10.75 -12.25
N PHE A 65 -19.06 -11.28 -12.45
CA PHE A 65 -20.07 -11.51 -11.40
C PHE A 65 -19.96 -12.89 -10.75
N ARG A 66 -18.90 -13.63 -11.02
CA ARG A 66 -18.64 -14.89 -10.31
C ARG A 66 -18.14 -14.58 -8.91
N PHE A 67 -18.71 -15.26 -7.92
CA PHE A 67 -18.36 -15.03 -6.49
C PHE A 67 -16.86 -15.15 -6.21
N VAL A 68 -16.17 -16.09 -6.87
CA VAL A 68 -14.72 -16.26 -6.71
C VAL A 68 -13.96 -15.00 -7.14
N ASP A 69 -14.39 -14.34 -8.22
CA ASP A 69 -13.71 -13.18 -8.77
C ASP A 69 -13.92 -11.95 -7.88
N TYR A 70 -15.16 -11.50 -7.72
CA TYR A 70 -15.40 -10.30 -6.91
C TYR A 70 -15.16 -10.53 -5.42
N GLY A 71 -15.50 -11.71 -4.87
CA GLY A 71 -15.34 -11.99 -3.45
C GLY A 71 -13.88 -11.98 -3.01
N THR A 72 -12.97 -12.53 -3.83
CA THR A 72 -11.54 -12.47 -3.56
C THR A 72 -11.02 -11.04 -3.58
N LEU A 73 -11.40 -10.25 -4.59
CA LEU A 73 -10.98 -8.85 -4.70
C LEU A 73 -11.52 -8.01 -3.54
N THR A 74 -12.77 -8.28 -3.11
CA THR A 74 -13.37 -7.61 -1.94
C THR A 74 -12.61 -7.94 -0.66
N ILE A 75 -12.29 -9.21 -0.40
CA ILE A 75 -11.51 -9.61 0.78
C ILE A 75 -10.16 -8.91 0.80
N VAL A 76 -9.43 -8.94 -0.32
CA VAL A 76 -8.11 -8.33 -0.46
C VAL A 76 -8.18 -6.82 -0.31
N GLY A 77 -9.13 -6.16 -0.98
CA GLY A 77 -9.30 -4.71 -0.92
C GLY A 77 -9.65 -4.21 0.49
N VAL A 78 -10.59 -4.89 1.16
CA VAL A 78 -10.98 -4.55 2.55
C VAL A 78 -9.85 -4.82 3.52
N ALA A 79 -9.12 -5.95 3.41
CA ALA A 79 -7.96 -6.24 4.24
C ALA A 79 -6.87 -5.16 4.06
N GLY A 80 -6.60 -4.75 2.82
CA GLY A 80 -5.69 -3.65 2.50
C GLY A 80 -6.10 -2.32 3.13
N ALA A 81 -7.39 -1.96 3.06
CA ALA A 81 -7.92 -0.76 3.69
C ALA A 81 -7.80 -0.79 5.23
N CYS A 82 -8.01 -1.96 5.85
CA CYS A 82 -7.83 -2.15 7.29
C CYS A 82 -6.36 -2.02 7.71
N GLY A 83 -5.45 -2.58 6.92
CA GLY A 83 -4.00 -2.37 7.08
C GLY A 83 -3.61 -0.90 6.93
N ALA A 84 -4.15 -0.22 5.92
CA ALA A 84 -3.94 1.22 5.73
C ALA A 84 -4.45 2.04 6.92
N TRP A 85 -5.62 1.74 7.48
CA TRP A 85 -6.13 2.39 8.69
C TRP A 85 -5.19 2.21 9.87
N PHE A 86 -4.73 0.97 10.10
CA PHE A 86 -3.76 0.67 11.15
C PHE A 86 -2.48 1.49 11.03
N VAL A 87 -1.96 1.66 9.82
CA VAL A 87 -0.76 2.45 9.54
C VAL A 87 -1.03 3.95 9.70
N VAL A 88 -2.10 4.45 9.08
CA VAL A 88 -2.47 5.88 9.09
C VAL A 88 -2.66 6.38 10.52
N THR A 89 -3.29 5.60 11.40
CA THR A 89 -3.49 5.98 12.82
C THR A 89 -2.19 6.12 13.60
N ARG A 90 -1.07 5.63 13.08
CA ARG A 90 0.27 5.72 13.69
C ARG A 90 1.19 6.73 13.02
N LEU A 91 0.80 7.25 11.85
CA LEU A 91 1.62 8.15 11.05
C LEU A 91 1.11 9.59 11.02
N THR A 92 -0.12 9.84 11.48
CA THR A 92 -0.69 11.19 11.45
C THR A 92 -1.54 11.50 12.67
N SER A 93 -1.48 12.76 13.13
CA SER A 93 -2.36 13.30 14.16
C SER A 93 -3.81 13.46 13.69
N SER A 94 -4.07 13.44 12.37
CA SER A 94 -5.40 13.60 11.75
C SER A 94 -5.78 12.40 10.87
N PRO A 95 -5.86 11.17 11.43
CA PRO A 95 -5.99 9.94 10.65
C PRO A 95 -7.29 9.85 9.84
N ARG A 96 -8.41 10.37 10.36
CA ARG A 96 -9.70 10.33 9.65
C ARG A 96 -9.63 11.11 8.33
N TRP A 97 -9.01 12.28 8.37
CA TRP A 97 -8.90 13.15 7.21
C TRP A 97 -8.01 12.54 6.11
N LEU A 98 -6.86 11.96 6.49
CA LEU A 98 -5.98 11.29 5.56
C LEU A 98 -6.63 10.03 4.98
N PHE A 99 -7.25 9.21 5.84
CA PHE A 99 -7.88 7.97 5.43
C PHE A 99 -9.06 8.20 4.47
N LEU A 100 -9.86 9.24 4.69
CA LEU A 100 -10.93 9.61 3.76
C LEU A 100 -10.38 9.89 2.35
N ARG A 101 -9.30 10.64 2.26
CA ARG A 101 -8.68 10.98 0.97
C ARG A 101 -8.09 9.74 0.29
N LEU A 102 -7.42 8.89 1.06
CA LEU A 102 -6.93 7.61 0.54
C LEU A 102 -8.08 6.75 0.02
N ALA A 103 -9.16 6.62 0.79
CA ALA A 103 -10.33 5.84 0.38
C ALA A 103 -10.96 6.38 -0.93
N VAL A 104 -11.13 7.70 -1.04
CA VAL A 104 -11.64 8.33 -2.27
C VAL A 104 -10.68 8.13 -3.44
N THR A 105 -9.38 8.32 -3.23
CA THR A 105 -8.37 8.16 -4.29
C THR A 105 -8.33 6.72 -4.80
N VAL A 106 -8.32 5.74 -3.88
CA VAL A 106 -8.33 4.32 -4.24
C VAL A 106 -9.62 3.95 -4.96
N MET A 107 -10.77 4.41 -4.47
CA MET A 107 -12.06 4.16 -5.14
C MET A 107 -12.07 4.70 -6.57
N LEU A 108 -11.61 5.94 -6.78
CA LEU A 108 -11.53 6.51 -8.13
C LEU A 108 -10.54 5.75 -9.02
N ALA A 109 -9.42 5.29 -8.46
CA ALA A 109 -8.45 4.47 -9.18
C ALA A 109 -9.04 3.11 -9.59
N LEU A 110 -9.86 2.49 -8.73
CA LEU A 110 -10.54 1.23 -9.04
C LEU A 110 -11.63 1.38 -10.11
N TRP A 111 -12.17 2.58 -10.33
CA TRP A 111 -13.07 2.83 -11.46
C TRP A 111 -12.37 2.88 -12.82
N ILE A 112 -11.04 3.07 -12.87
CA ILE A 112 -10.29 3.08 -14.14
C ILE A 112 -10.41 1.76 -14.90
N PRO A 113 -10.20 0.58 -14.29
CA PRO A 113 -10.46 -0.71 -14.95
C PRO A 113 -11.90 -0.85 -15.44
N ASP A 114 -12.89 -0.41 -14.64
CA ASP A 114 -14.30 -0.51 -15.03
C ASP A 114 -14.60 0.36 -16.26
N LEU A 115 -14.08 1.58 -16.28
CA LEU A 115 -14.22 2.47 -17.46
C LEU A 115 -13.50 1.90 -18.69
N TYR A 116 -12.40 1.17 -18.51
CA TYR A 116 -11.74 0.47 -19.59
C TYR A 116 -12.61 -0.67 -20.14
N LEU A 117 -13.30 -1.45 -19.28
CA LEU A 117 -14.27 -2.47 -19.70
C LEU A 117 -15.43 -1.84 -20.50
N PHE A 118 -15.93 -0.68 -20.02
CA PHE A 118 -16.94 0.07 -20.75
C PHE A 118 -16.46 0.49 -22.14
N ALA A 119 -15.24 1.00 -22.27
CA ALA A 119 -14.64 1.39 -23.53
C ALA A 119 -14.41 0.21 -24.49
N LYS A 120 -14.28 -1.01 -23.95
CA LYS A 120 -14.22 -2.26 -24.74
C LYS A 120 -15.58 -2.79 -25.22
N GLY A 121 -16.66 -2.13 -24.85
CA GLY A 121 -18.02 -2.52 -25.28
C GLY A 121 -18.70 -3.55 -24.38
N GLU A 122 -18.18 -3.76 -23.15
CA GLU A 122 -18.86 -4.59 -22.16
C GLU A 122 -20.23 -4.00 -21.78
N PRO A 123 -21.20 -4.81 -21.33
CA PRO A 123 -22.54 -4.33 -21.02
C PRO A 123 -22.53 -3.18 -20.02
N THR A 124 -23.06 -2.03 -20.40
CA THR A 124 -23.10 -0.79 -19.57
C THR A 124 -23.68 -1.04 -18.18
N SER A 125 -24.73 -1.86 -18.09
CA SER A 125 -25.34 -2.22 -16.81
C SER A 125 -24.38 -3.02 -15.93
N ALA A 126 -23.59 -3.95 -16.49
CA ALA A 126 -22.62 -4.72 -15.73
C ALA A 126 -21.51 -3.82 -15.18
N VAL A 127 -20.94 -2.95 -16.02
CA VAL A 127 -19.91 -1.98 -15.59
C VAL A 127 -20.43 -1.04 -14.51
N PHE A 128 -21.67 -0.53 -14.66
CA PHE A 128 -22.29 0.31 -13.65
C PHE A 128 -22.37 -0.40 -12.28
N PHE A 129 -22.79 -1.68 -12.27
CA PHE A 129 -22.85 -2.43 -11.01
C PHE A 129 -21.47 -2.73 -10.42
N LEU A 130 -20.41 -2.95 -11.24
CA LEU A 130 -19.04 -3.06 -10.74
C LEU A 130 -18.58 -1.76 -10.05
N MET A 131 -18.81 -0.62 -10.70
CA MET A 131 -18.49 0.68 -10.08
C MET A 131 -19.28 0.92 -8.79
N LEU A 132 -20.55 0.50 -8.75
CA LEU A 132 -21.38 0.60 -7.54
C LEU A 132 -20.87 -0.33 -6.42
N MET A 133 -20.38 -1.54 -6.75
CA MET A 133 -19.74 -2.43 -5.77
C MET A 133 -18.52 -1.77 -5.14
N HIS A 134 -17.61 -1.17 -5.92
CA HIS A 134 -16.46 -0.43 -5.39
C HIS A 134 -16.88 0.69 -4.44
N LEU A 135 -17.91 1.45 -4.80
CA LEU A 135 -18.45 2.53 -3.95
C LEU A 135 -19.01 1.98 -2.63
N VAL A 136 -19.80 0.91 -2.68
CA VAL A 136 -20.41 0.31 -1.50
C VAL A 136 -19.36 -0.27 -0.57
N ILE A 137 -18.37 -1.01 -1.12
CA ILE A 137 -17.23 -1.55 -0.34
C ILE A 137 -16.48 -0.40 0.35
N ALA A 138 -16.17 0.68 -0.37
CA ALA A 138 -15.48 1.83 0.19
C ALA A 138 -16.28 2.49 1.32
N LEU A 139 -17.59 2.68 1.15
CA LEU A 139 -18.48 3.26 2.18
C LEU A 139 -18.60 2.36 3.40
N VAL A 140 -18.81 1.06 3.22
CA VAL A 140 -18.91 0.09 4.32
C VAL A 140 -17.61 0.07 5.12
N THR A 141 -16.48 -0.11 4.44
CA THR A 141 -15.17 -0.23 5.07
C THR A 141 -14.76 1.05 5.79
N TYR A 142 -14.92 2.21 5.15
CA TYR A 142 -14.63 3.50 5.76
C TYR A 142 -15.46 3.72 7.03
N ASN A 143 -16.78 3.54 6.95
CA ASN A 143 -17.65 3.75 8.11
C ASN A 143 -17.38 2.76 9.24
N ALA A 144 -17.12 1.49 8.92
CA ALA A 144 -16.78 0.49 9.92
C ALA A 144 -15.49 0.88 10.66
N LEU A 145 -14.42 1.21 9.95
CA LEU A 145 -13.14 1.57 10.55
C LEU A 145 -13.23 2.85 11.40
N VAL A 146 -13.83 3.91 10.87
CA VAL A 146 -13.91 5.20 11.56
C VAL A 146 -14.84 5.17 12.77
N ARG A 147 -15.92 4.38 12.75
CA ARG A 147 -16.92 4.34 13.85
C ARG A 147 -16.66 3.23 14.87
N VAL A 148 -16.18 2.06 14.43
CA VAL A 148 -15.97 0.90 15.33
C VAL A 148 -14.55 0.84 15.86
N ALA A 149 -13.55 1.32 15.10
CA ALA A 149 -12.17 1.51 15.54
C ALA A 149 -11.81 3.01 15.60
N PRO A 150 -12.55 3.84 16.36
CA PRO A 150 -12.35 5.27 16.38
C PRO A 150 -10.98 5.63 16.97
N VAL A 151 -10.48 6.76 16.51
CA VAL A 151 -9.27 7.41 17.03
C VAL A 151 -9.62 8.82 17.47
N ARG A 152 -8.90 9.35 18.44
CA ARG A 152 -8.93 10.77 18.76
C ARG A 152 -7.80 11.47 18.03
N ASP A 153 -8.14 12.56 17.37
CA ASP A 153 -7.17 13.42 16.75
C ASP A 153 -6.35 14.09 17.86
N ASN A 154 -5.03 14.03 17.76
CA ASN A 154 -4.15 14.78 18.67
C ASN A 154 -4.34 16.27 18.40
N GLY A 155 -4.84 16.99 19.41
CA GLY A 155 -4.95 18.46 19.37
C GLY A 155 -3.61 19.19 19.46
N VAL A 156 -2.50 18.47 19.37
CA VAL A 156 -1.14 19.00 19.49
C VAL A 156 -0.84 19.88 18.28
N THR A 157 -0.58 21.15 18.53
CA THR A 157 -0.21 22.11 17.48
C THR A 157 1.22 21.85 17.00
N ARG A 158 1.47 22.16 15.72
CA ARG A 158 2.79 22.02 15.08
C ARG A 158 3.93 22.68 15.88
N GLU A 159 3.61 23.67 16.69
CA GLU A 159 4.56 24.45 17.49
C GLU A 159 5.09 23.67 18.71
N SER A 160 4.22 22.95 19.40
CA SER A 160 4.62 22.04 20.50
C SER A 160 5.46 20.86 20.01
N LEU A 161 5.37 20.53 18.74
CA LEU A 161 6.10 19.45 18.10
C LEU A 161 7.51 19.82 17.69
N MET A 162 7.72 21.05 17.21
CA MET A 162 9.06 21.54 16.90
C MET A 162 9.94 21.64 18.15
N ILE A 163 9.33 21.89 19.32
CA ILE A 163 10.03 21.94 20.60
C ILE A 163 10.39 20.54 21.12
N ALA A 164 9.55 19.53 20.84
CA ALA A 164 9.78 18.15 21.28
C ALA A 164 10.66 17.32 20.32
N SER A 165 10.86 17.77 19.08
CA SER A 165 11.51 17.00 18.01
C SER A 165 13.00 17.22 17.84
N GLY A 166 13.66 17.83 18.84
CA GLY A 166 15.10 18.06 18.79
C GLY A 166 15.95 16.79 18.72
N ASP A 167 15.80 15.94 17.78
CA ASP A 167 16.67 14.82 17.42
C ASP A 167 15.99 13.44 17.32
N ARG A 168 14.73 13.35 16.87
CA ARG A 168 14.13 12.04 16.57
C ARG A 168 14.10 11.79 15.08
N ARG A 169 14.83 10.76 14.63
CA ARG A 169 14.65 10.18 13.30
C ARG A 169 13.16 9.89 13.09
N VAL A 170 12.59 10.47 12.05
CA VAL A 170 11.16 10.32 11.71
C VAL A 170 10.88 8.88 11.29
N ILE A 171 11.84 8.26 10.58
CA ILE A 171 11.74 6.88 10.10
C ILE A 171 12.61 5.99 10.98
N SER A 172 11.96 5.11 11.74
CA SER A 172 12.70 4.16 12.56
C SER A 172 13.47 3.14 11.69
N ARG A 173 14.61 2.65 12.18
CA ARG A 173 15.37 1.56 11.53
C ARG A 173 14.49 0.35 11.23
N ARG A 174 13.52 0.06 12.11
CA ARG A 174 12.56 -1.03 11.91
C ARG A 174 11.73 -0.85 10.64
N ALA A 175 11.34 0.37 10.27
CA ALA A 175 10.58 0.63 9.06
C ALA A 175 11.39 0.33 7.80
N TRP A 176 12.66 0.71 7.75
CA TRP A 176 13.59 0.37 6.67
C TRP A 176 13.78 -1.13 6.53
N THR A 177 14.04 -1.81 7.66
CA THR A 177 14.17 -3.28 7.69
C THR A 177 12.87 -3.96 7.25
N THR A 178 11.71 -3.47 7.67
CA THR A 178 10.42 -4.03 7.25
C THR A 178 10.22 -3.90 5.74
N MET A 179 10.54 -2.75 5.15
CA MET A 179 10.45 -2.58 3.69
C MET A 179 11.41 -3.51 2.94
N MET A 180 12.64 -3.64 3.42
CA MET A 180 13.61 -4.59 2.85
C MET A 180 13.10 -6.04 2.90
N LEU A 181 12.53 -6.46 4.04
CA LEU A 181 11.95 -7.79 4.21
C LEU A 181 10.72 -7.99 3.32
N LEU A 182 9.87 -6.97 3.17
CA LEU A 182 8.72 -7.02 2.25
C LEU A 182 9.15 -7.17 0.80
N VAL A 183 10.20 -6.47 0.35
CA VAL A 183 10.76 -6.65 -0.99
C VAL A 183 11.29 -8.08 -1.15
N GLY A 184 11.99 -8.62 -0.16
CA GLY A 184 12.47 -10.00 -0.17
C GLY A 184 11.33 -11.02 -0.24
N ALA A 185 10.28 -10.83 0.54
CA ALA A 185 9.09 -11.67 0.52
C ALA A 185 8.38 -11.61 -0.84
N GLU A 186 8.24 -10.41 -1.41
CA GLU A 186 7.65 -10.18 -2.72
C GLU A 186 8.44 -10.90 -3.84
N MET A 187 9.78 -10.85 -3.79
CA MET A 187 10.63 -11.60 -4.71
C MET A 187 10.42 -13.11 -4.60
N LEU A 188 10.31 -13.65 -3.38
CA LEU A 188 10.09 -15.08 -3.16
C LEU A 188 8.72 -15.52 -3.67
N VAL A 189 7.67 -14.74 -3.41
CA VAL A 189 6.31 -15.04 -3.87
C VAL A 189 6.23 -14.92 -5.41
N GLY A 190 6.82 -13.87 -5.99
CA GLY A 190 6.90 -13.71 -7.44
C GLY A 190 7.67 -14.85 -8.12
N PHE A 191 8.73 -15.35 -7.50
CA PHE A 191 9.46 -16.53 -7.98
C PHE A 191 8.62 -17.81 -7.87
N ALA A 192 7.89 -17.99 -6.76
CA ALA A 192 6.95 -19.09 -6.60
C ALA A 192 5.83 -19.06 -7.64
N GLU A 193 5.31 -17.87 -7.95
CA GLU A 193 4.34 -17.68 -9.03
C GLU A 193 4.91 -18.10 -10.39
N LEU A 194 6.13 -17.67 -10.71
CA LEU A 194 6.82 -18.04 -11.94
C LEU A 194 6.94 -19.55 -12.13
N LEU A 195 7.13 -20.30 -11.04
CA LEU A 195 7.25 -21.76 -11.07
C LEU A 195 5.92 -22.50 -11.07
N SER A 196 4.87 -21.88 -10.51
CA SER A 196 3.61 -22.58 -10.20
C SER A 196 2.47 -22.26 -11.15
N VAL A 197 2.49 -21.09 -11.80
CA VAL A 197 1.38 -20.60 -12.63
C VAL A 197 1.70 -20.78 -14.11
N PRO A 198 0.94 -21.61 -14.84
CA PRO A 198 1.08 -21.71 -16.29
C PRO A 198 0.56 -20.42 -16.93
N PHE A 199 1.45 -19.71 -17.55
CA PHE A 199 1.18 -18.39 -18.14
C PHE A 199 0.49 -18.43 -19.51
N ASP A 200 0.19 -19.59 -20.07
CA ASP A 200 -0.37 -19.72 -21.42
C ASP A 200 -1.90 -19.61 -21.47
N ARG A 201 -2.53 -19.17 -20.38
CA ARG A 201 -3.99 -19.03 -20.33
C ARG A 201 -4.44 -17.71 -20.98
N PRO A 202 -5.43 -17.77 -21.91
CA PRO A 202 -5.89 -16.59 -22.66
C PRO A 202 -6.60 -15.53 -21.81
N ASN A 203 -6.96 -15.83 -20.55
CA ASN A 203 -7.74 -14.97 -19.67
C ASN A 203 -6.94 -14.66 -18.38
N GLY A 204 -5.88 -13.88 -18.48
CA GLY A 204 -4.96 -13.55 -17.37
C GLY A 204 -5.58 -12.83 -16.16
N TRP A 205 -6.86 -12.50 -16.20
CA TRP A 205 -7.59 -11.85 -15.10
C TRP A 205 -8.59 -12.78 -14.39
N VAL A 206 -8.76 -14.02 -14.85
CA VAL A 206 -9.66 -14.98 -14.20
C VAL A 206 -8.88 -15.75 -13.16
N ILE A 207 -9.15 -15.45 -11.89
CA ILE A 207 -8.61 -16.18 -10.76
C ILE A 207 -9.20 -17.60 -10.76
N SER A 208 -8.41 -18.57 -11.19
CA SER A 208 -8.77 -19.98 -11.10
C SER A 208 -8.21 -20.61 -9.83
N GLN A 209 -8.78 -21.74 -9.40
CA GLN A 209 -8.24 -22.51 -8.26
C GLN A 209 -6.77 -22.87 -8.53
N GLY A 210 -5.87 -22.37 -7.70
CA GLY A 210 -4.41 -22.47 -7.82
C GLY A 210 -3.68 -21.13 -7.86
N GLU A 211 -4.38 -20.01 -8.01
CA GLU A 211 -3.79 -18.68 -8.15
C GLU A 211 -3.69 -17.89 -6.83
N ALA A 212 -3.79 -18.57 -5.69
CA ALA A 212 -3.56 -17.92 -4.39
C ALA A 212 -2.19 -17.19 -4.34
N VAL A 213 -1.20 -17.72 -5.04
CA VAL A 213 0.15 -17.12 -5.13
C VAL A 213 0.09 -15.79 -5.87
N THR A 214 -0.63 -15.69 -7.00
CA THR A 214 -0.81 -14.44 -7.77
C THR A 214 -1.53 -13.37 -6.93
N ILE A 215 -2.55 -13.78 -6.16
CA ILE A 215 -3.25 -12.86 -5.27
C ILE A 215 -2.31 -12.35 -4.17
N VAL A 216 -1.58 -13.27 -3.52
CA VAL A 216 -0.62 -12.90 -2.46
C VAL A 216 0.45 -11.98 -3.01
N HIS A 217 0.98 -12.26 -4.22
CA HIS A 217 1.95 -11.41 -4.90
C HIS A 217 1.37 -10.01 -5.17
N GLY A 218 0.20 -9.91 -5.77
CA GLY A 218 -0.44 -8.62 -6.04
C GLY A 218 -0.74 -7.80 -4.77
N VAL A 219 -1.15 -8.47 -3.68
CA VAL A 219 -1.40 -7.83 -2.38
C VAL A 219 -0.11 -7.33 -1.74
N LEU A 220 0.93 -8.15 -1.70
CA LEU A 220 2.25 -7.75 -1.18
C LEU A 220 2.82 -6.59 -2.00
N GLY A 221 2.74 -6.64 -3.34
CA GLY A 221 3.14 -5.55 -4.23
C GLY A 221 2.39 -4.26 -3.94
N GLY A 222 1.08 -4.32 -3.68
CA GLY A 222 0.26 -3.19 -3.26
C GLY A 222 0.72 -2.59 -1.93
N PHE A 223 0.96 -3.42 -0.91
CA PHE A 223 1.50 -2.98 0.38
C PHE A 223 2.90 -2.37 0.23
N LEU A 224 3.75 -2.99 -0.59
CA LEU A 224 5.09 -2.49 -0.88
C LEU A 224 5.04 -1.12 -1.56
N GLY A 225 4.16 -0.94 -2.56
CA GLY A 225 3.95 0.33 -3.25
C GLY A 225 3.47 1.43 -2.31
N PHE A 226 2.48 1.13 -1.46
CA PHE A 226 1.98 2.07 -0.47
C PHE A 226 3.04 2.41 0.59
N GLY A 227 3.76 1.42 1.11
CA GLY A 227 4.85 1.60 2.06
C GLY A 227 6.00 2.44 1.47
N ALA A 228 6.35 2.21 0.20
CA ALA A 228 7.36 2.98 -0.52
C ALA A 228 7.00 4.47 -0.62
N LEU A 229 5.73 4.77 -0.95
CA LEU A 229 5.23 6.16 -0.98
C LEU A 229 5.30 6.82 0.39
N ILE A 230 4.92 6.11 1.45
CA ILE A 230 5.00 6.63 2.83
C ILE A 230 6.45 6.93 3.22
N ILE A 231 7.37 5.97 3.02
CA ILE A 231 8.78 6.16 3.37
C ILE A 231 9.39 7.30 2.55
N PHE A 232 9.13 7.36 1.25
CA PHE A 232 9.57 8.46 0.41
C PHE A 232 9.07 9.81 0.91
N ALA A 233 7.80 9.89 1.28
CA ALA A 233 7.20 11.09 1.82
C ALA A 233 7.83 11.52 3.16
N LEU A 234 8.09 10.57 4.06
CA LEU A 234 8.71 10.85 5.36
C LEU A 234 10.20 11.18 5.25
N ALA A 235 10.91 10.53 4.31
CA ALA A 235 12.33 10.74 4.08
C ALA A 235 12.69 12.17 3.64
N SER A 236 11.71 12.97 3.18
CA SER A 236 11.92 14.39 2.89
C SER A 236 12.37 15.18 4.13
N ARG A 237 12.08 14.67 5.33
CA ARG A 237 12.41 15.27 6.63
C ARG A 237 13.69 14.71 7.25
N GLU A 238 14.28 13.71 6.62
CA GLU A 238 15.49 13.02 7.09
C GLU A 238 16.75 13.54 6.41
N GLY A 239 17.87 12.91 6.73
CA GLY A 239 19.17 13.20 6.14
C GLY A 239 19.26 12.91 4.62
N ARG A 240 20.43 13.19 4.06
CA ARG A 240 20.65 12.99 2.62
C ARG A 240 20.60 11.52 2.22
N VAL A 241 21.12 10.64 3.07
CA VAL A 241 21.20 9.20 2.80
C VAL A 241 19.80 8.60 2.75
N GLU A 242 18.96 8.89 3.74
CA GLU A 242 17.59 8.41 3.83
C GLU A 242 16.74 8.88 2.64
N ARG A 243 16.94 10.12 2.20
CA ARG A 243 16.24 10.65 1.01
C ARG A 243 16.63 9.94 -0.27
N ILE A 244 17.94 9.69 -0.46
CA ILE A 244 18.42 8.92 -1.62
C ILE A 244 17.89 7.50 -1.56
N ALA A 245 17.99 6.84 -0.40
CA ALA A 245 17.51 5.49 -0.16
C ALA A 245 16.03 5.33 -0.47
N ALA A 246 15.19 6.23 0.06
CA ALA A 246 13.75 6.24 -0.19
C ALA A 246 13.42 6.48 -1.68
N THR A 247 14.17 7.35 -2.35
CA THR A 247 13.99 7.63 -3.77
C THR A 247 14.33 6.40 -4.61
N VAL A 248 15.48 5.77 -4.34
CA VAL A 248 15.92 4.54 -5.02
C VAL A 248 14.92 3.41 -4.76
N GLY A 249 14.46 3.26 -3.51
CA GLY A 249 13.46 2.28 -3.14
C GLY A 249 12.13 2.47 -3.89
N LEU A 250 11.63 3.70 -3.94
CA LEU A 250 10.38 4.03 -4.66
C LEU A 250 10.51 3.80 -6.17
N ILE A 251 11.63 4.20 -6.78
CA ILE A 251 11.90 3.95 -8.21
C ILE A 251 11.92 2.45 -8.47
N GLY A 252 12.60 1.67 -7.62
CA GLY A 252 12.66 0.22 -7.74
C GLY A 252 11.27 -0.43 -7.68
N VAL A 253 10.44 -0.05 -6.70
CA VAL A 253 9.05 -0.52 -6.58
C VAL A 253 8.22 -0.12 -7.80
N GLY A 254 8.39 1.10 -8.31
CA GLY A 254 7.71 1.57 -9.53
C GLY A 254 8.09 0.76 -10.77
N ILE A 255 9.39 0.48 -10.97
CA ILE A 255 9.88 -0.36 -12.06
C ILE A 255 9.31 -1.78 -11.94
N GLY A 256 9.31 -2.36 -10.73
CA GLY A 256 8.72 -3.67 -10.46
C GLY A 256 7.22 -3.72 -10.78
N GLY A 257 6.46 -2.69 -10.39
CA GLY A 257 5.04 -2.57 -10.69
C GLY A 257 4.74 -2.47 -12.19
N ILE A 258 5.52 -1.68 -12.94
CA ILE A 258 5.45 -1.61 -14.41
C ILE A 258 5.78 -2.98 -15.02
N GLY A 259 6.80 -3.66 -14.49
CA GLY A 259 7.16 -5.01 -14.90
C GLY A 259 6.01 -6.00 -14.72
N GLY A 260 5.34 -5.97 -13.56
CA GLY A 260 4.15 -6.76 -13.28
C GLY A 260 3.04 -6.52 -14.31
N PHE A 261 2.77 -5.26 -14.64
CA PHE A 261 1.80 -4.93 -15.69
C PHE A 261 2.17 -5.54 -17.05
N PHE A 262 3.44 -5.50 -17.45
CA PHE A 262 3.90 -6.10 -18.72
C PHE A 262 3.87 -7.62 -18.73
N CYS A 263 3.92 -8.28 -17.58
CA CYS A 263 3.76 -9.73 -17.50
C CYS A 263 2.39 -10.19 -17.97
N TYR A 264 1.35 -9.36 -17.87
CA TYR A 264 0.01 -9.64 -18.42
C TYR A 264 -0.09 -9.39 -19.93
N ALA A 265 0.83 -8.64 -20.53
CA ALA A 265 0.89 -8.45 -21.97
C ALA A 265 1.72 -9.57 -22.59
N HIS A 266 1.06 -10.54 -23.25
CA HIS A 266 1.70 -11.76 -23.80
C HIS A 266 2.98 -11.48 -24.61
N SER A 267 3.02 -10.39 -25.38
CA SER A 267 4.17 -10.01 -26.21
C SER A 267 5.35 -9.42 -25.45
N LEU A 268 5.16 -8.96 -24.20
CA LEU A 268 6.16 -8.23 -23.41
C LEU A 268 6.54 -8.95 -22.11
N ARG A 269 6.17 -10.20 -21.95
CA ARG A 269 6.33 -10.96 -20.71
C ARG A 269 7.78 -11.05 -20.23
N LEU A 270 8.72 -11.37 -21.12
CA LEU A 270 10.13 -11.42 -20.75
C LEU A 270 10.62 -10.07 -20.25
N VAL A 271 10.22 -8.98 -20.92
CA VAL A 271 10.54 -7.60 -20.49
C VAL A 271 9.93 -7.34 -19.11
N GLY A 272 8.68 -7.75 -18.88
CA GLY A 272 8.02 -7.62 -17.59
C GLY A 272 8.78 -8.31 -16.47
N MET A 273 9.17 -9.58 -16.65
CA MET A 273 9.95 -10.34 -15.66
C MET A 273 11.31 -9.68 -15.35
N VAL A 274 12.02 -9.22 -16.39
CA VAL A 274 13.30 -8.51 -16.21
C VAL A 274 13.11 -7.23 -15.40
N LEU A 275 12.08 -6.44 -15.72
CA LEU A 275 11.77 -5.21 -14.99
C LEU A 275 11.38 -5.49 -13.55
N MET A 276 10.58 -6.53 -13.27
CA MET A 276 10.22 -6.93 -11.91
C MET A 276 11.47 -7.26 -11.09
N PHE A 277 12.37 -8.08 -11.66
CA PHE A 277 13.61 -8.48 -10.98
C PHE A 277 14.53 -7.27 -10.72
N LEU A 278 14.77 -6.44 -11.75
CA LEU A 278 15.58 -5.23 -11.61
C LEU A 278 14.97 -4.24 -10.62
N GLY A 279 13.65 -4.07 -10.67
CA GLY A 279 12.90 -3.22 -9.77
C GLY A 279 13.03 -3.68 -8.32
N ALA A 280 12.82 -4.97 -8.06
CA ALA A 280 12.94 -5.54 -6.73
C ALA A 280 14.38 -5.46 -6.19
N ALA A 281 15.39 -5.74 -7.01
CA ALA A 281 16.79 -5.58 -6.63
C ALA A 281 17.12 -4.13 -6.29
N THR A 282 16.68 -3.17 -7.12
CA THR A 282 16.87 -1.74 -6.88
C THR A 282 16.19 -1.28 -5.59
N ALA A 283 14.96 -1.72 -5.34
CA ALA A 283 14.23 -1.41 -4.10
C ALA A 283 14.92 -2.00 -2.87
N PHE A 284 15.36 -3.25 -2.95
CA PHE A 284 16.07 -3.92 -1.87
C PHE A 284 17.33 -3.15 -1.46
N PHE A 285 18.18 -2.80 -2.42
CA PHE A 285 19.38 -2.01 -2.14
C PHE A 285 19.05 -0.62 -1.61
N GLY A 286 18.02 0.04 -2.13
CA GLY A 286 17.55 1.32 -1.61
C GLY A 286 17.21 1.24 -0.13
N TYR A 287 16.40 0.26 0.27
CA TYR A 287 15.98 0.12 1.67
C TYR A 287 17.07 -0.48 2.58
N LEU A 288 18.08 -1.14 2.02
CA LEU A 288 19.24 -1.64 2.76
C LEU A 288 20.18 -0.50 3.20
N MET A 289 20.38 0.52 2.36
CA MET A 289 21.34 1.62 2.63
C MET A 289 21.24 2.21 4.04
N PRO A 290 20.06 2.65 4.55
CA PRO A 290 19.97 3.26 5.87
C PRO A 290 20.16 2.28 7.02
N THR A 291 20.13 0.97 6.76
CA THR A 291 20.33 -0.04 7.78
C THR A 291 21.80 -0.34 8.05
N ILE A 292 22.69 -0.02 7.10
CA ILE A 292 24.13 -0.26 7.18
C ILE A 292 24.87 0.94 7.77
N ASP A 293 24.40 2.17 7.52
CA ASP A 293 25.10 3.41 7.84
C ASP A 293 25.16 3.72 9.37
N ASP A 294 24.46 2.93 10.18
CA ASP A 294 24.47 3.02 11.65
C ASP A 294 25.55 2.11 12.30
N ALA A 295 26.74 1.97 11.70
CA ALA A 295 27.86 1.39 12.39
C ALA A 295 28.14 2.23 13.66
N PRO A 296 28.21 1.64 14.86
CA PRO A 296 28.45 2.43 16.08
C PRO A 296 29.75 3.22 15.89
N ASP A 297 29.66 4.52 16.14
CA ASP A 297 30.83 5.40 16.09
C ASP A 297 31.85 4.90 17.11
N THR A 298 32.83 4.14 16.61
CA THR A 298 33.91 3.56 17.44
C THR A 298 34.79 4.65 18.04
N SER A 299 34.64 5.92 17.67
CA SER A 299 35.37 7.04 18.29
C SER A 299 34.99 7.25 19.77
N GLN A 300 33.79 6.80 20.20
CA GLN A 300 33.37 6.87 21.62
C GLN A 300 34.10 5.86 22.52
N PHE A 301 34.77 4.88 21.96
CA PHE A 301 35.54 3.88 22.71
C PHE A 301 37.04 4.18 22.79
N LEU A 302 37.49 5.27 22.19
CA LEU A 302 38.87 5.69 22.39
C LEU A 302 38.99 6.33 23.79
N PRO A 303 39.92 5.84 24.65
CA PRO A 303 40.15 6.44 25.95
C PRO A 303 40.54 7.91 25.75
N PRO A 304 40.11 8.79 26.65
CA PRO A 304 40.46 10.21 26.56
C PRO A 304 41.98 10.32 26.47
N SER A 305 42.48 11.00 25.44
CA SER A 305 43.91 11.25 25.29
C SER A 305 44.43 11.87 26.57
N SER A 306 45.39 11.22 27.22
CA SER A 306 46.02 11.71 28.43
C SER A 306 46.49 13.15 28.20
N PRO A 307 46.21 14.07 29.16
CA PRO A 307 46.69 15.46 29.04
C PRO A 307 48.20 15.44 28.89
N SER A 308 48.69 16.06 27.82
CA SER A 308 50.11 16.26 27.59
C SER A 308 50.67 17.11 28.75
N THR A 309 51.36 16.48 29.66
CA THR A 309 52.22 17.21 30.62
C THR A 309 53.36 17.84 29.84
N SER A 310 53.20 19.11 29.49
CA SER A 310 54.33 19.93 29.02
C SER A 310 55.20 20.30 30.24
N PRO A 311 56.53 20.24 30.11
CA PRO A 311 57.46 20.60 31.13
C PRO A 311 57.49 22.11 31.45
#